data_be64c2573cfc2d28a7ea4eb3e10048c9
#
_entry.id   be64c2573cfc2d28a7ea4eb3e10048c9
#
_cell.length_a   1.000
_cell.length_b   1.000
_cell.length_c   1.000
_cell.angle_alpha   90.00
_cell.angle_beta   90.00
_cell.angle_gamma   90.00
#
_symmetry.space_group_name_H-M   'P 1'
#
loop_
_entity.id
_entity.type
_entity.pdbx_description
1 polymer ?
#
loop_
_entity_poly.entity_id
_entity_poly.type
_entity_poly.pdbx_seq_one_letter_code
_entity_poly.pdbx_strand_id
1 'polypeptide(L)'
;MNMYVSQDLPVRQRIRDAHEAAIDTFADPGTWLDSHSRLAILTEARHAPSCRLCLERKDALSPYAVKGNHETRTDLANDLVEVVHRITTDSGRLTRSWYQGITDAGISPETYVEIVGLVATSIIVDSFGAALGCEPAEPPAAKSGEPGRESNPAVIDAGAWVPMLDLVQEETDLEIPTAPNIFRAMGLVPGAISHFFSVMRSQYSLTEYEITLGRSQIELLASRVSSLNQCFY
;
A
#
# COMPACT_ATOMS: atom_id res chain seq x y z
N MET A 1 -3.73 -19.64 -8.50
CA MET A 1 -2.76 -19.77 -7.38
C MET A 1 -3.54 -20.32 -6.20
N ASN A 2 -2.93 -21.12 -5.34
CA ASN A 2 -3.67 -21.77 -4.23
C ASN A 2 -3.07 -21.30 -2.89
N MET A 3 -3.34 -20.04 -2.56
CA MET A 3 -2.81 -19.42 -1.33
C MET A 3 -3.46 -20.02 -0.08
N TYR A 4 -2.66 -20.29 0.95
CA TYR A 4 -3.12 -20.69 2.30
C TYR A 4 -3.80 -22.08 2.40
N VAL A 5 -3.58 -22.98 1.44
CA VAL A 5 -4.29 -24.31 1.41
C VAL A 5 -3.77 -25.30 2.43
N SER A 6 -2.50 -25.20 2.80
CA SER A 6 -1.85 -26.15 3.71
C SER A 6 -1.88 -25.76 5.18
N GLN A 7 -2.72 -24.80 5.56
CA GLN A 7 -2.73 -24.27 6.93
C GLN A 7 -3.74 -24.98 7.81
N ASP A 8 -3.37 -25.21 9.07
CA ASP A 8 -4.25 -25.79 10.09
C ASP A 8 -5.40 -24.82 10.46
N LEU A 9 -5.21 -23.52 10.21
CA LEU A 9 -6.22 -22.50 10.44
C LEU A 9 -7.07 -22.27 9.19
N PRO A 10 -8.40 -22.35 9.28
CA PRO A 10 -9.27 -22.14 8.14
C PRO A 10 -9.25 -20.68 7.69
N VAL A 11 -8.85 -20.44 6.45
CA VAL A 11 -8.94 -19.12 5.82
C VAL A 11 -10.21 -19.03 5.00
N ARG A 12 -10.98 -17.96 5.21
CA ARG A 12 -12.23 -17.72 4.48
C ARG A 12 -11.96 -17.61 2.97
N GLN A 13 -12.83 -18.20 2.17
CA GLN A 13 -12.68 -18.21 0.72
C GLN A 13 -12.55 -16.80 0.14
N ARG A 14 -13.39 -15.85 0.60
CA ARG A 14 -13.35 -14.45 0.15
C ARG A 14 -11.98 -13.78 0.34
N ILE A 15 -11.23 -14.14 1.39
CA ILE A 15 -9.89 -13.60 1.65
C ILE A 15 -8.90 -14.21 0.67
N ARG A 16 -8.95 -15.54 0.47
CA ARG A 16 -8.11 -16.21 -0.53
C ARG A 16 -8.30 -15.62 -1.91
N ASP A 17 -9.55 -15.54 -2.37
CA ASP A 17 -9.89 -15.03 -3.69
C ASP A 17 -9.42 -13.59 -3.88
N ALA A 18 -9.60 -12.74 -2.88
CA ALA A 18 -9.15 -11.35 -2.93
C ALA A 18 -7.62 -11.23 -2.96
N HIS A 19 -6.90 -12.03 -2.17
CA HIS A 19 -5.44 -12.01 -2.14
C HIS A 19 -4.85 -12.57 -3.44
N GLU A 20 -5.39 -13.67 -3.97
CA GLU A 20 -4.98 -14.22 -5.26
C GLU A 20 -5.20 -13.23 -6.39
N ALA A 21 -6.38 -12.62 -6.46
CA ALA A 21 -6.70 -11.60 -7.45
C ALA A 21 -5.79 -10.35 -7.31
N ALA A 22 -5.47 -9.94 -6.07
CA ALA A 22 -4.59 -8.82 -5.85
C ALA A 22 -3.16 -9.09 -6.34
N ILE A 23 -2.61 -10.27 -6.07
CA ILE A 23 -1.29 -10.65 -6.59
C ILE A 23 -1.30 -10.73 -8.12
N ASP A 24 -2.34 -11.31 -8.72
CA ASP A 24 -2.48 -11.37 -10.17
C ASP A 24 -2.57 -9.98 -10.82
N THR A 25 -3.18 -9.02 -10.14
CA THR A 25 -3.31 -7.63 -10.60
C THR A 25 -1.96 -6.90 -10.67
N PHE A 26 -0.93 -7.32 -9.94
CA PHE A 26 0.42 -6.76 -10.11
C PHE A 26 0.99 -7.00 -11.50
N ALA A 27 0.58 -8.07 -12.17
CA ALA A 27 1.01 -8.40 -13.51
C ALA A 27 0.34 -7.57 -14.62
N ASP A 28 -0.76 -6.88 -14.31
CA ASP A 28 -1.44 -6.03 -15.27
C ASP A 28 -0.75 -4.66 -15.39
N PRO A 29 -0.77 -4.01 -16.56
CA PRO A 29 -0.44 -2.60 -16.64
C PRO A 29 -1.37 -1.79 -15.74
N GLY A 30 -0.80 -0.81 -15.04
CA GLY A 30 -1.55 0.07 -14.16
C GLY A 30 -2.03 1.34 -14.87
N THR A 31 -2.25 2.38 -14.07
CA THR A 31 -2.60 3.69 -14.63
C THR A 31 -1.34 4.45 -15.07
N TRP A 32 -0.25 4.39 -14.31
CA TRP A 32 0.98 5.14 -14.57
C TRP A 32 2.21 4.25 -14.72
N LEU A 33 2.17 3.04 -14.18
CA LEU A 33 3.25 2.06 -14.18
C LEU A 33 2.91 0.88 -15.08
N ASP A 34 3.87 0.43 -15.86
CA ASP A 34 3.74 -0.81 -16.63
C ASP A 34 3.81 -2.04 -15.71
N SER A 35 3.46 -3.21 -16.24
CA SER A 35 3.44 -4.46 -15.49
C SER A 35 4.81 -4.86 -14.95
N HIS A 36 5.91 -4.58 -15.67
CA HIS A 36 7.26 -4.87 -15.19
C HIS A 36 7.61 -4.01 -13.98
N SER A 37 7.34 -2.72 -14.04
CA SER A 37 7.55 -1.78 -12.91
C SER A 37 6.71 -2.18 -11.69
N ARG A 38 5.46 -2.59 -11.89
CA ARG A 38 4.57 -3.02 -10.79
C ARG A 38 5.06 -4.28 -10.10
N LEU A 39 5.53 -5.28 -10.85
CA LEU A 39 6.15 -6.49 -10.30
C LEU A 39 7.50 -6.23 -9.66
N ALA A 40 8.29 -5.30 -10.21
CA ALA A 40 9.53 -4.84 -9.59
C ALA A 40 9.24 -4.15 -8.24
N ILE A 41 8.21 -3.32 -8.14
CA ILE A 41 7.77 -2.68 -6.89
C ILE A 41 7.37 -3.75 -5.85
N LEU A 42 6.62 -4.78 -6.23
CA LEU A 42 6.28 -5.90 -5.34
C LEU A 42 7.55 -6.58 -4.80
N THR A 43 8.51 -6.83 -5.69
CA THR A 43 9.78 -7.48 -5.34
C THR A 43 10.63 -6.61 -4.40
N GLU A 44 10.75 -5.32 -4.69
CA GLU A 44 11.50 -4.37 -3.86
C GLU A 44 10.81 -4.13 -2.50
N ALA A 45 9.48 -4.06 -2.44
CA ALA A 45 8.73 -3.95 -1.18
C ALA A 45 8.99 -5.16 -0.27
N ARG A 46 9.03 -6.37 -0.82
CA ARG A 46 9.39 -7.59 -0.08
C ARG A 46 10.84 -7.63 0.37
N HIS A 47 11.73 -7.05 -0.41
CA HIS A 47 13.16 -6.97 -0.08
C HIS A 47 13.49 -5.87 0.93
N ALA A 48 12.79 -4.75 0.90
CA ALA A 48 13.08 -3.56 1.70
C ALA A 48 13.34 -3.82 3.20
N PRO A 49 12.59 -4.71 3.90
CA PRO A 49 12.85 -5.02 5.31
C PRO A 49 14.22 -5.65 5.59
N SER A 50 14.87 -6.27 4.59
CA SER A 50 16.20 -6.87 4.68
C SER A 50 17.33 -5.98 4.12
N CYS A 51 16.99 -4.87 3.47
CA CYS A 51 17.94 -3.94 2.90
C CYS A 51 18.73 -3.25 4.02
N ARG A 52 20.09 -3.32 3.93
CA ARG A 52 20.97 -2.77 4.96
C ARG A 52 20.72 -1.27 5.22
N LEU A 53 20.60 -0.46 4.17
CA LEU A 53 20.33 0.97 4.31
C LEU A 53 18.99 1.23 5.02
N CYS A 54 17.95 0.43 4.74
CA CYS A 54 16.67 0.55 5.42
C CYS A 54 16.78 0.22 6.92
N LEU A 55 17.52 -0.82 7.27
CA LEU A 55 17.76 -1.20 8.67
C LEU A 55 18.54 -0.11 9.41
N GLU A 56 19.63 0.42 8.83
CA GLU A 56 20.41 1.50 9.41
C GLU A 56 19.56 2.77 9.61
N ARG A 57 18.71 3.12 8.64
CA ARG A 57 17.79 4.25 8.74
C ARG A 57 16.71 4.06 9.79
N LYS A 58 16.20 2.85 9.94
CA LYS A 58 15.18 2.51 10.93
C LYS A 58 15.69 2.70 12.36
N ASP A 59 16.96 2.35 12.61
CA ASP A 59 17.60 2.46 13.92
C ASP A 59 18.11 3.88 14.22
N ALA A 60 18.28 4.72 13.20
CA ALA A 60 18.78 6.08 13.35
C ALA A 60 17.71 7.02 13.96
N LEU A 61 18.15 8.00 14.77
CA LEU A 61 17.30 9.08 15.27
C LEU A 61 16.70 9.89 14.12
N SER A 62 17.48 10.12 13.05
CA SER A 62 17.01 10.74 11.82
C SER A 62 17.39 9.88 10.63
N PRO A 63 16.44 9.32 9.90
CA PRO A 63 16.74 8.52 8.70
C PRO A 63 17.39 9.34 7.59
N TYR A 64 17.22 10.67 7.60
CA TYR A 64 17.78 11.58 6.60
C TYR A 64 19.28 11.85 6.80
N ALA A 65 19.82 11.55 7.99
CA ALA A 65 21.25 11.65 8.27
C ALA A 65 22.04 10.45 7.71
N VAL A 66 21.37 9.30 7.52
CA VAL A 66 21.99 8.08 7.00
C VAL A 66 22.00 8.11 5.47
N LYS A 67 23.20 8.17 4.90
CA LYS A 67 23.40 8.21 3.44
C LYS A 67 23.89 6.85 2.95
N GLY A 68 23.52 6.51 1.72
CA GLY A 68 23.93 5.24 1.08
C GLY A 68 23.04 4.93 -0.10
N ASN A 69 23.27 3.77 -0.69
CA ASN A 69 22.45 3.22 -1.75
C ASN A 69 21.67 2.01 -1.21
N HIS A 70 20.45 1.84 -1.65
CA HIS A 70 19.68 0.63 -1.38
C HIS A 70 20.32 -0.59 -2.05
N GLU A 71 20.24 -1.72 -1.38
CA GLU A 71 20.41 -3.01 -2.02
C GLU A 71 19.13 -3.32 -2.79
N THR A 72 19.25 -3.63 -4.08
CA THR A 72 18.11 -3.85 -4.98
C THR A 72 18.04 -5.28 -5.46
N ARG A 73 16.86 -5.74 -5.84
CA ARG A 73 16.60 -7.06 -6.42
C ARG A 73 16.10 -6.98 -7.85
N THR A 74 15.89 -5.77 -8.34
CA THR A 74 15.32 -5.48 -9.65
C THR A 74 16.15 -4.41 -10.36
N ASP A 75 15.80 -4.12 -11.59
CA ASP A 75 16.35 -3.03 -12.40
C ASP A 75 15.55 -1.72 -12.30
N LEU A 76 14.66 -1.62 -11.27
CA LEU A 76 13.88 -0.43 -11.02
C LEU A 76 14.82 0.79 -10.80
N ALA A 77 14.45 1.94 -11.34
CA ALA A 77 15.24 3.16 -11.17
C ALA A 77 15.43 3.50 -9.69
N ASN A 78 16.63 3.97 -9.32
CA ASN A 78 17.01 4.22 -7.93
C ASN A 78 16.03 5.14 -7.18
N ASP A 79 15.44 6.12 -7.84
CA ASP A 79 14.49 7.05 -7.24
C ASP A 79 13.17 6.33 -6.89
N LEU A 80 12.74 5.39 -7.73
CA LEU A 80 11.58 4.54 -7.43
C LEU A 80 11.89 3.54 -6.31
N VAL A 81 13.09 2.97 -6.30
CA VAL A 81 13.55 2.10 -5.20
C VAL A 81 13.54 2.84 -3.87
N GLU A 82 14.07 4.09 -3.83
CA GLU A 82 14.02 4.93 -2.61
C GLU A 82 12.57 5.10 -2.14
N VAL A 83 11.63 5.41 -3.04
CA VAL A 83 10.21 5.57 -2.70
C VAL A 83 9.63 4.29 -2.13
N VAL A 84 9.80 3.15 -2.82
CA VAL A 84 9.27 1.84 -2.39
C VAL A 84 9.83 1.46 -1.01
N HIS A 85 11.15 1.53 -0.86
CA HIS A 85 11.83 1.15 0.38
C HIS A 85 11.41 2.03 1.56
N ARG A 86 11.32 3.35 1.37
CA ARG A 86 10.90 4.29 2.42
C ARG A 86 9.46 4.10 2.84
N ILE A 87 8.54 3.92 1.87
CA ILE A 87 7.13 3.65 2.19
C ILE A 87 7.00 2.33 2.96
N THR A 88 7.75 1.31 2.54
CA THR A 88 7.66 -0.03 3.15
C THR A 88 8.20 -0.05 4.58
N THR A 89 9.34 0.60 4.84
CA THR A 89 10.09 0.38 6.10
C THR A 89 9.98 1.51 7.10
N ASP A 90 9.60 2.72 6.65
CA ASP A 90 9.70 3.93 7.47
C ASP A 90 8.69 5.03 7.10
N SER A 91 7.49 4.63 6.71
CA SER A 91 6.43 5.55 6.26
C SER A 91 6.05 6.62 7.29
N GLY A 92 6.11 6.30 8.59
CA GLY A 92 5.77 7.22 9.69
C GLY A 92 6.75 8.40 9.85
N ARG A 93 7.94 8.34 9.25
CA ARG A 93 8.96 9.41 9.32
C ARG A 93 9.22 10.10 7.98
N LEU A 94 8.34 9.93 7.00
CA LEU A 94 8.37 10.69 5.75
C LEU A 94 8.04 12.15 6.03
N THR A 95 8.70 13.06 5.29
CA THR A 95 8.49 14.51 5.43
C THR A 95 8.04 15.13 4.11
N ARG A 96 7.39 16.29 4.19
CA ARG A 96 7.03 17.07 3.00
C ARG A 96 8.26 17.39 2.13
N SER A 97 9.41 17.68 2.74
CA SER A 97 10.65 17.95 1.99
C SER A 97 11.17 16.72 1.25
N TRP A 98 11.01 15.53 1.82
CA TRP A 98 11.34 14.29 1.11
C TRP A 98 10.40 14.08 -0.07
N TYR A 99 9.09 14.25 0.12
CA TYR A 99 8.11 14.15 -0.95
C TYR A 99 8.40 15.16 -2.07
N GLN A 100 8.69 16.42 -1.73
CA GLN A 100 9.10 17.42 -2.71
C GLN A 100 10.35 16.99 -3.48
N GLY A 101 11.34 16.43 -2.79
CA GLY A 101 12.56 15.94 -3.43
C GLY A 101 12.31 14.84 -4.48
N ILE A 102 11.38 13.91 -4.23
CA ILE A 102 11.04 12.87 -5.22
C ILE A 102 10.25 13.44 -6.40
N THR A 103 9.38 14.42 -6.15
CA THR A 103 8.64 15.09 -7.25
C THR A 103 9.55 15.96 -8.11
N ASP A 104 10.52 16.66 -7.51
CA ASP A 104 11.55 17.42 -8.22
C ASP A 104 12.47 16.50 -9.05
N ALA A 105 12.67 15.25 -8.62
CA ALA A 105 13.38 14.22 -9.39
C ALA A 105 12.55 13.62 -10.53
N GLY A 106 11.28 13.99 -10.68
CA GLY A 106 10.42 13.62 -11.80
C GLY A 106 9.38 12.53 -11.51
N ILE A 107 9.22 12.12 -10.25
CA ILE A 107 8.14 11.19 -9.87
C ILE A 107 6.85 12.00 -9.71
N SER A 108 5.88 11.77 -10.60
CA SER A 108 4.60 12.47 -10.52
C SER A 108 3.78 12.06 -9.29
N PRO A 109 2.88 12.93 -8.79
CA PRO A 109 1.96 12.59 -7.71
C PRO A 109 1.17 11.31 -7.97
N GLU A 110 0.76 11.09 -9.21
CA GLU A 110 0.01 9.91 -9.61
C GLU A 110 0.88 8.65 -9.55
N THR A 111 2.11 8.70 -10.04
CA THR A 111 3.07 7.59 -9.93
C THR A 111 3.33 7.27 -8.46
N TYR A 112 3.52 8.30 -7.63
CA TYR A 112 3.69 8.12 -6.19
C TYR A 112 2.48 7.43 -5.54
N VAL A 113 1.26 7.87 -5.84
CA VAL A 113 0.02 7.27 -5.29
C VAL A 113 -0.16 5.84 -5.77
N GLU A 114 0.18 5.52 -7.04
CA GLU A 114 0.13 4.14 -7.52
C GLU A 114 1.14 3.25 -6.76
N ILE A 115 2.37 3.73 -6.52
CA ILE A 115 3.36 3.01 -5.70
C ILE A 115 2.83 2.78 -4.27
N VAL A 116 2.25 3.80 -3.63
CA VAL A 116 1.65 3.67 -2.30
C VAL A 116 0.59 2.58 -2.28
N GLY A 117 -0.30 2.55 -3.28
CA GLY A 117 -1.33 1.52 -3.40
C GLY A 117 -0.76 0.11 -3.55
N LEU A 118 0.26 -0.05 -4.40
CA LEU A 118 0.94 -1.33 -4.62
C LEU A 118 1.64 -1.82 -3.34
N VAL A 119 2.44 -0.97 -2.70
CA VAL A 119 3.14 -1.31 -1.46
C VAL A 119 2.17 -1.66 -0.34
N ALA A 120 1.11 -0.85 -0.15
CA ALA A 120 0.11 -1.13 0.88
C ALA A 120 -0.62 -2.45 0.63
N THR A 121 -0.97 -2.76 -0.62
CA THR A 121 -1.59 -4.03 -1.00
C THR A 121 -0.67 -5.21 -0.73
N SER A 122 0.62 -5.13 -1.11
CA SER A 122 1.58 -6.21 -0.86
C SER A 122 1.76 -6.45 0.65
N ILE A 123 1.86 -5.39 1.46
CA ILE A 123 2.01 -5.51 2.91
C ILE A 123 0.79 -6.22 3.53
N ILE A 124 -0.43 -5.91 3.10
CA ILE A 124 -1.63 -6.59 3.62
C ILE A 124 -1.57 -8.09 3.32
N VAL A 125 -1.31 -8.47 2.06
CA VAL A 125 -1.29 -9.87 1.62
C VAL A 125 -0.17 -10.64 2.32
N ASP A 126 1.05 -10.09 2.30
CA ASP A 126 2.23 -10.77 2.83
C ASP A 126 2.21 -10.85 4.37
N SER A 127 1.72 -9.80 5.06
CA SER A 127 1.55 -9.84 6.53
C SER A 127 0.52 -10.85 6.96
N PHE A 128 -0.57 -10.99 6.21
CA PHE A 128 -1.58 -12.03 6.47
C PHE A 128 -0.98 -13.42 6.28
N GLY A 129 -0.23 -13.64 5.20
CA GLY A 129 0.49 -14.90 4.96
C GLY A 129 1.49 -15.22 6.07
N ALA A 130 2.32 -14.25 6.44
CA ALA A 130 3.32 -14.39 7.50
C ALA A 130 2.69 -14.74 8.85
N ALA A 131 1.52 -14.15 9.19
CA ALA A 131 0.78 -14.48 10.41
C ALA A 131 0.29 -15.93 10.43
N LEU A 132 0.15 -16.57 9.28
CA LEU A 132 -0.20 -17.98 9.11
C LEU A 132 1.03 -18.89 8.94
N GLY A 133 2.25 -18.33 8.95
CA GLY A 133 3.48 -19.08 8.67
C GLY A 133 3.64 -19.46 7.20
N CYS A 134 3.00 -18.73 6.28
CA CYS A 134 3.12 -18.94 4.85
C CYS A 134 4.21 -18.06 4.25
N GLU A 135 4.94 -18.60 3.28
CA GLU A 135 5.81 -17.80 2.42
C GLU A 135 5.00 -16.92 1.48
N PRO A 136 5.54 -15.76 1.08
CA PRO A 136 4.90 -14.92 0.08
C PRO A 136 4.66 -15.67 -1.24
N ALA A 137 3.52 -15.41 -1.86
CA ALA A 137 3.22 -16.01 -3.17
C ALA A 137 4.21 -15.54 -4.24
N GLU A 138 4.59 -16.45 -5.14
CA GLU A 138 5.46 -16.10 -6.27
C GLU A 138 4.79 -15.04 -7.15
N PRO A 139 5.55 -14.01 -7.58
CA PRO A 139 5.02 -13.01 -8.50
C PRO A 139 4.58 -13.66 -9.82
N PRO A 140 3.42 -13.29 -10.38
CA PRO A 140 3.01 -13.78 -11.69
C PRO A 140 3.89 -13.20 -12.82
N ALA A 141 3.78 -13.77 -14.02
CA ALA A 141 4.46 -13.21 -15.20
C ALA A 141 3.79 -11.90 -15.65
N ALA A 142 4.62 -10.93 -16.02
CA ALA A 142 4.13 -9.64 -16.53
C ALA A 142 3.23 -9.85 -17.77
N LYS A 143 2.08 -9.18 -17.79
CA LYS A 143 1.18 -9.16 -18.94
C LYS A 143 1.54 -8.00 -19.87
N SER A 144 1.30 -8.16 -21.15
CA SER A 144 1.51 -7.11 -22.14
C SER A 144 0.43 -6.03 -22.04
N GLY A 145 0.81 -4.79 -22.31
CA GLY A 145 -0.09 -3.64 -22.35
C GLY A 145 0.63 -2.37 -21.92
N GLU A 146 0.02 -1.24 -22.20
CA GLU A 146 0.52 0.08 -21.83
C GLU A 146 -0.30 0.65 -20.66
N PRO A 147 0.31 1.45 -19.77
CA PRO A 147 -0.41 2.19 -18.75
C PRO A 147 -1.47 3.12 -19.36
N GLY A 148 -2.65 3.20 -18.73
CA GLY A 148 -3.76 4.01 -19.21
C GLY A 148 -3.51 5.51 -19.23
N ARG A 149 -2.62 6.03 -18.37
CA ARG A 149 -2.23 7.44 -18.25
C ARG A 149 -3.42 8.38 -18.01
N GLU A 150 -4.44 7.90 -17.32
CA GLU A 150 -5.63 8.68 -17.03
C GLU A 150 -5.48 9.44 -15.71
N SER A 151 -5.61 10.77 -15.78
CA SER A 151 -5.72 11.62 -14.59
C SER A 151 -7.16 11.71 -14.13
N ASN A 152 -7.37 11.70 -12.83
CA ASN A 152 -8.72 11.85 -12.27
C ASN A 152 -9.08 13.36 -12.21
N PRO A 153 -10.08 13.83 -12.98
CA PRO A 153 -10.48 15.24 -12.97
C PRO A 153 -11.24 15.66 -11.69
N ALA A 154 -11.68 14.71 -10.86
CA ALA A 154 -12.45 14.98 -9.66
C ALA A 154 -11.58 15.25 -8.43
N VAL A 155 -10.30 15.64 -8.62
CA VAL A 155 -9.39 15.97 -7.52
C VAL A 155 -9.14 17.46 -7.42
N ILE A 156 -8.88 17.91 -6.20
CA ILE A 156 -8.53 19.30 -5.87
C ILE A 156 -7.27 19.35 -5.03
N ASP A 157 -6.60 20.50 -5.02
CA ASP A 157 -5.57 20.81 -4.03
C ASP A 157 -6.24 21.14 -2.69
N ALA A 158 -6.19 20.21 -1.76
CA ALA A 158 -6.73 20.35 -0.39
C ALA A 158 -5.62 20.65 0.63
N GLY A 159 -4.42 21.09 0.20
CA GLY A 159 -3.27 21.37 1.08
C GLY A 159 -2.55 20.10 1.58
N ALA A 160 -2.93 18.91 1.11
CA ALA A 160 -2.22 17.66 1.34
C ALA A 160 -0.93 17.57 0.49
N TRP A 161 -0.21 16.47 0.54
CA TRP A 161 0.96 16.28 -0.31
C TRP A 161 0.57 15.97 -1.76
N VAL A 162 -0.56 15.33 -1.94
CA VAL A 162 -1.11 14.97 -3.25
C VAL A 162 -2.50 15.60 -3.42
N PRO A 163 -2.95 15.87 -4.65
CA PRO A 163 -4.35 16.22 -4.90
C PRO A 163 -5.28 15.14 -4.36
N MET A 164 -6.42 15.56 -3.80
CA MET A 164 -7.37 14.66 -3.15
C MET A 164 -8.73 14.75 -3.84
N LEU A 165 -9.50 13.66 -3.82
CA LEU A 165 -10.90 13.69 -4.27
C LEU A 165 -11.66 14.80 -3.56
N ASP A 166 -12.38 15.60 -4.35
CA ASP A 166 -13.33 16.59 -3.85
C ASP A 166 -14.65 15.89 -3.47
N LEU A 167 -14.64 15.32 -2.28
CA LEU A 167 -15.83 14.70 -1.72
C LEU A 167 -16.36 15.60 -0.63
N VAL A 168 -17.56 16.13 -0.86
CA VAL A 168 -18.30 16.85 0.18
C VAL A 168 -18.54 15.86 1.33
N GLN A 169 -18.07 16.21 2.51
CA GLN A 169 -18.45 15.49 3.72
C GLN A 169 -19.93 15.81 3.99
N GLU A 170 -20.82 14.88 3.67
CA GLU A 170 -22.17 14.94 4.18
C GLU A 170 -22.09 14.77 5.69
N GLU A 171 -22.65 15.72 6.45
CA GLU A 171 -22.86 15.58 7.88
C GLU A 171 -23.80 14.38 8.08
N THR A 172 -23.23 13.27 8.48
CA THR A 172 -24.02 12.11 8.93
C THR A 172 -24.10 12.15 10.43
N ASP A 173 -25.22 11.71 11.02
CA ASP A 173 -25.41 11.54 12.47
C ASP A 173 -24.38 10.57 13.11
N LEU A 174 -23.59 9.91 12.30
CA LEU A 174 -22.40 9.15 12.68
C LEU A 174 -21.22 10.11 12.57
N GLU A 175 -20.50 10.39 13.63
CA GLU A 175 -19.27 11.20 13.68
C GLU A 175 -18.10 10.61 12.84
N ILE A 176 -18.41 9.78 11.84
CA ILE A 176 -17.46 9.12 10.96
C ILE A 176 -17.51 9.80 9.59
N PRO A 177 -16.40 10.35 9.08
CA PRO A 177 -16.35 10.90 7.75
C PRO A 177 -16.82 9.91 6.69
N THR A 178 -17.73 10.30 5.82
CA THR A 178 -18.23 9.46 4.72
C THR A 178 -17.13 9.02 3.75
N ALA A 179 -16.03 9.77 3.70
CA ALA A 179 -14.86 9.43 2.90
C ALA A 179 -13.57 9.72 3.68
N PRO A 180 -12.91 8.71 4.25
CA PRO A 180 -11.65 8.89 4.97
C PRO A 180 -10.55 9.44 4.06
N ASN A 181 -9.63 10.20 4.64
CA ASN A 181 -8.56 10.87 3.89
C ASN A 181 -7.72 9.92 3.03
N ILE A 182 -7.51 8.67 3.47
CA ILE A 182 -6.83 7.66 2.65
C ILE A 182 -7.56 7.40 1.33
N PHE A 183 -8.90 7.31 1.36
CA PHE A 183 -9.71 7.14 0.16
C PHE A 183 -9.62 8.36 -0.74
N ARG A 184 -9.69 9.54 -0.17
CA ARG A 184 -9.59 10.80 -0.92
C ARG A 184 -8.21 10.96 -1.58
N ALA A 185 -7.12 10.69 -0.86
CA ALA A 185 -5.75 10.80 -1.38
C ALA A 185 -5.45 9.75 -2.46
N MET A 186 -5.84 8.49 -2.23
CA MET A 186 -5.67 7.42 -3.24
C MET A 186 -6.57 7.64 -4.46
N GLY A 187 -7.61 8.45 -4.33
CA GLY A 187 -8.53 8.81 -5.40
C GLY A 187 -7.90 9.56 -6.57
N LEU A 188 -6.69 10.08 -6.40
CA LEU A 188 -5.90 10.59 -7.51
C LEU A 188 -5.68 9.52 -8.59
N VAL A 189 -5.56 8.24 -8.18
CA VAL A 189 -5.40 7.08 -9.07
C VAL A 189 -6.46 6.02 -8.74
N PRO A 190 -7.62 6.02 -9.43
CA PRO A 190 -8.72 5.09 -9.13
C PRO A 190 -8.34 3.61 -9.16
N GLY A 191 -7.38 3.24 -10.03
CA GLY A 191 -6.84 1.87 -10.07
C GLY A 191 -6.13 1.47 -8.76
N ALA A 192 -5.40 2.38 -8.13
CA ALA A 192 -4.74 2.14 -6.84
C ALA A 192 -5.76 1.96 -5.71
N ILE A 193 -6.85 2.77 -5.68
CA ILE A 193 -7.95 2.57 -4.74
C ILE A 193 -8.57 1.19 -4.90
N SER A 194 -8.93 0.82 -6.12
CA SER A 194 -9.61 -0.45 -6.39
C SER A 194 -8.74 -1.64 -5.95
N HIS A 195 -7.45 -1.60 -6.26
CA HIS A 195 -6.51 -2.65 -5.90
C HIS A 195 -6.37 -2.77 -4.38
N PHE A 196 -6.10 -1.68 -3.66
CA PHE A 196 -5.95 -1.67 -2.21
C PHE A 196 -7.24 -2.08 -1.48
N PHE A 197 -8.37 -1.46 -1.81
CA PHE A 197 -9.62 -1.73 -1.12
C PHE A 197 -10.22 -3.11 -1.44
N SER A 198 -9.89 -3.74 -2.56
CA SER A 198 -10.31 -5.12 -2.86
C SER A 198 -9.80 -6.09 -1.78
N VAL A 199 -8.55 -5.92 -1.37
CA VAL A 199 -7.94 -6.74 -0.31
C VAL A 199 -8.43 -6.32 1.06
N MET A 200 -8.40 -5.03 1.37
CA MET A 200 -8.80 -4.52 2.68
C MET A 200 -10.23 -4.93 3.05
N ARG A 201 -11.19 -4.77 2.13
CA ARG A 201 -12.59 -5.12 2.36
C ARG A 201 -12.83 -6.63 2.52
N SER A 202 -11.95 -7.48 2.03
CA SER A 202 -12.05 -8.93 2.24
C SER A 202 -11.78 -9.33 3.69
N GLN A 203 -11.02 -8.52 4.42
CA GLN A 203 -10.59 -8.79 5.80
C GLN A 203 -11.33 -7.94 6.83
N TYR A 204 -11.61 -6.68 6.49
CA TYR A 204 -12.17 -5.70 7.41
C TYR A 204 -13.46 -5.09 6.84
N SER A 205 -14.53 -5.13 7.63
CA SER A 205 -15.80 -4.50 7.33
C SER A 205 -16.23 -3.58 8.47
N LEU A 206 -16.77 -2.43 8.15
CA LEU A 206 -17.32 -1.51 9.15
C LEU A 206 -18.72 -1.93 9.64
N THR A 207 -19.42 -2.77 8.90
CA THR A 207 -20.84 -3.08 9.14
C THR A 207 -21.14 -4.54 9.43
N GLU A 208 -20.33 -5.47 8.91
CA GLU A 208 -20.61 -6.91 8.99
C GLU A 208 -19.41 -7.69 9.50
N TYR A 209 -19.59 -8.36 10.65
CA TYR A 209 -18.58 -9.22 11.22
C TYR A 209 -19.15 -10.63 11.43
N GLU A 210 -18.85 -11.54 10.53
CA GLU A 210 -19.09 -12.98 10.73
C GLU A 210 -17.93 -13.62 11.49
N ILE A 211 -17.64 -13.13 12.70
CA ILE A 211 -16.53 -13.62 13.52
C ILE A 211 -16.96 -13.73 14.99
N THR A 212 -16.20 -14.49 15.75
CA THR A 212 -16.47 -14.72 17.19
C THR A 212 -16.14 -13.51 18.08
N LEU A 213 -15.37 -12.55 17.56
CA LEU A 213 -15.01 -11.32 18.28
C LEU A 213 -16.13 -10.28 18.14
N GLY A 214 -16.46 -9.61 19.23
CA GLY A 214 -17.35 -8.45 19.20
C GLY A 214 -16.67 -7.23 18.56
N ARG A 215 -17.49 -6.30 18.02
CA ARG A 215 -16.99 -5.09 17.36
C ARG A 215 -15.97 -4.32 18.19
N SER A 216 -16.25 -4.10 19.49
CA SER A 216 -15.33 -3.40 20.40
C SER A 216 -13.96 -4.07 20.51
N GLN A 217 -13.90 -5.40 20.43
CA GLN A 217 -12.63 -6.13 20.45
C GLN A 217 -11.86 -5.94 19.14
N ILE A 218 -12.55 -5.91 18.00
CA ILE A 218 -11.95 -5.68 16.68
C ILE A 218 -11.39 -4.26 16.62
N GLU A 219 -12.18 -3.27 17.04
CA GLU A 219 -11.75 -1.87 17.04
C GLU A 219 -10.58 -1.63 18.00
N LEU A 220 -10.54 -2.35 19.14
CA LEU A 220 -9.40 -2.31 20.05
C LEU A 220 -8.12 -2.85 19.38
N LEU A 221 -8.22 -3.96 18.63
CA LEU A 221 -7.10 -4.52 17.87
C LEU A 221 -6.64 -3.55 16.78
N ALA A 222 -7.57 -3.00 16.00
CA ALA A 222 -7.26 -2.01 14.96
C ALA A 222 -6.60 -0.76 15.54
N SER A 223 -7.12 -0.23 16.65
CA SER A 223 -6.54 0.92 17.37
C SER A 223 -5.14 0.60 17.88
N ARG A 224 -4.91 -0.62 18.37
CA ARG A 224 -3.58 -1.04 18.83
C ARG A 224 -2.58 -1.10 17.69
N VAL A 225 -2.98 -1.64 16.54
CA VAL A 225 -2.13 -1.67 15.32
C VAL A 225 -1.81 -0.25 14.87
N SER A 226 -2.81 0.64 14.81
CA SER A 226 -2.62 2.05 14.47
C SER A 226 -1.65 2.75 15.42
N SER A 227 -1.78 2.50 16.72
CA SER A 227 -0.88 3.07 17.74
C SER A 227 0.57 2.59 17.56
N LEU A 228 0.78 1.29 17.26
CA LEU A 228 2.12 0.73 17.00
C LEU A 228 2.75 1.31 15.74
N ASN A 229 1.94 1.60 14.74
CA ASN A 229 2.36 2.22 13.48
C ASN A 229 2.43 3.75 13.55
N GLN A 230 2.17 4.35 14.72
CA GLN A 230 2.16 5.80 14.93
C GLN A 230 1.19 6.53 13.98
N CYS A 231 0.06 5.92 13.65
CA CYS A 231 -0.99 6.56 12.88
C CYS A 231 -1.73 7.59 13.74
N PHE A 232 -1.94 8.79 13.19
CA PHE A 232 -2.67 9.88 13.87
C PHE A 232 -4.17 9.91 13.56
N TYR A 233 -4.67 8.96 12.79
CA TYR A 233 -6.07 8.89 12.34
C TYR A 233 -6.81 7.77 13.03
#